data_f1d1bc35ad2ab4dbba406e70b47c1091
#
_entry.id   f1d1bc35ad2ab4dbba406e70b47c1091
#
_cell.length_a   1.000
_cell.length_b   1.000
_cell.length_c   1.000
_cell.angle_alpha   90.00
_cell.angle_beta   90.00
_cell.angle_gamma   90.00
#
_symmetry.space_group_name_H-M   'P 1'
#
loop_
_entity.id
_entity.type
_entity.pdbx_description
1 polymer ?
#
loop_
_entity_poly.entity_id
_entity_poly.type
_entity_poly.pdbx_seq_one_letter_code
_entity_poly.pdbx_strand_id
1 'polypeptide(L)'
;MMRCIRTLHCLLAIPAILLAGSALAERAYKWVDEDGNVQYTNQLPPEAALTERKEINEQGRVIKVYKAPLTAAEKAEAKRLAELEAKKQERAEKRAIHDRSLVATYSSKEDMLKAQENKISMVQGLVQLTHSRIRSMQERLLALTEEAASYERSGKALPFTLQHQIKNLRDQIMHNKEFSLDKQAEIEEIRKQFAFDLKRYEELTSGNPPKKDKRKSALELALNNPDLDLDRHDRTLLSTFASEDDLLFARNEELEDMDREIKQAYFNIDSLQRHLAELSDNADEYEKRGEVLPNVLVNQMKDIMAEISDSEEKLQAKRRQKMDTEQKYASDIDRYRYLISSISR
;
A
#
# COMPACT_ATOMS: atom_id res chain seq x y z
N MET A 1 74.37 -35.72 49.52
CA MET A 1 74.76 -37.12 49.83
C MET A 1 74.17 -38.03 48.75
N MET A 2 75.06 -38.66 48.07
CA MET A 2 75.07 -40.09 47.58
C MET A 2 73.95 -40.45 46.57
N ARG A 3 74.32 -40.62 45.28
CA ARG A 3 74.73 -41.89 44.61
C ARG A 3 73.57 -42.88 44.49
N CYS A 4 73.22 -43.47 43.33
CA CYS A 4 73.92 -44.33 42.36
C CYS A 4 72.97 -44.57 41.17
N ILE A 5 73.36 -44.39 39.90
CA ILE A 5 73.92 -45.38 38.94
C ILE A 5 73.17 -46.73 38.84
N ARG A 6 72.58 -46.97 37.64
CA ARG A 6 72.84 -48.15 36.75
C ARG A 6 71.71 -48.34 35.75
N THR A 7 71.98 -48.09 34.53
CA THR A 7 72.30 -48.95 33.37
C THR A 7 71.15 -49.81 32.83
N LEU A 8 70.82 -49.45 31.61
CA LEU A 8 70.97 -50.25 30.38
C LEU A 8 69.98 -51.45 30.21
N HIS A 9 69.07 -51.34 29.25
CA HIS A 9 68.98 -52.34 28.16
C HIS A 9 68.07 -51.83 27.05
N CYS A 10 68.61 -51.79 25.82
CA CYS A 10 67.96 -51.63 24.54
C CYS A 10 66.88 -52.72 24.32
N LEU A 11 65.74 -52.31 23.83
CA LEU A 11 64.93 -53.16 22.97
C LEU A 11 64.21 -52.27 21.94
N LEU A 12 64.67 -52.34 20.72
CA LEU A 12 64.07 -51.85 19.51
C LEU A 12 62.67 -52.49 19.35
N ALA A 13 61.63 -51.75 19.57
CA ALA A 13 60.30 -52.09 19.09
C ALA A 13 59.90 -51.02 17.96
N ILE A 14 59.93 -51.48 16.74
CA ILE A 14 59.42 -50.76 15.54
C ILE A 14 57.93 -50.73 15.67
N PRO A 15 57.27 -49.56 15.79
CA PRO A 15 55.81 -49.51 15.59
C PRO A 15 55.55 -49.56 14.09
N ALA A 16 54.92 -50.66 13.68
CA ALA A 16 54.24 -50.70 12.35
C ALA A 16 53.18 -49.62 12.29
N ILE A 17 53.50 -48.51 11.59
CA ILE A 17 52.50 -47.50 11.19
C ILE A 17 51.58 -48.18 10.19
N LEU A 18 50.44 -48.64 10.67
CA LEU A 18 49.28 -48.93 9.84
C LEU A 18 48.82 -47.59 9.19
N LEU A 19 49.24 -47.36 7.97
CA LEU A 19 48.64 -46.41 7.06
C LEU A 19 47.21 -46.91 6.81
N ALA A 20 46.27 -46.47 7.66
CA ALA A 20 44.86 -46.47 7.35
C ALA A 20 44.66 -45.46 6.23
N GLY A 21 44.79 -45.91 5.01
CA GLY A 21 44.36 -45.18 3.84
C GLY A 21 42.88 -44.86 4.02
N SER A 22 42.55 -43.61 4.31
CA SER A 22 41.20 -43.10 4.22
C SER A 22 40.78 -43.32 2.77
N ALA A 23 40.00 -44.35 2.49
CA ALA A 23 39.26 -44.50 1.23
C ALA A 23 38.32 -43.31 1.16
N LEU A 24 38.75 -42.22 0.53
CA LEU A 24 37.89 -41.18 0.10
C LEU A 24 36.91 -41.85 -0.86
N ALA A 25 35.69 -42.08 -0.42
CA ALA A 25 34.60 -42.56 -1.26
C ALA A 25 34.54 -41.67 -2.50
N GLU A 26 34.93 -42.23 -3.61
CA GLU A 26 35.03 -41.53 -4.89
C GLU A 26 33.60 -41.23 -5.34
N ARG A 27 33.19 -39.98 -5.17
CA ARG A 27 31.86 -39.52 -5.58
C ARG A 27 31.89 -39.30 -7.08
N ALA A 28 30.98 -39.93 -7.80
CA ALA A 28 30.78 -39.69 -9.23
C ALA A 28 29.48 -38.92 -9.46
N TYR A 29 29.51 -38.05 -10.46
CA TYR A 29 28.35 -37.29 -10.92
C TYR A 29 27.90 -37.84 -12.24
N LYS A 30 26.61 -38.09 -12.40
CA LYS A 30 25.93 -38.43 -13.64
C LYS A 30 25.17 -37.20 -14.12
N TRP A 31 25.40 -36.77 -15.36
CA TRP A 31 24.75 -35.61 -15.95
C TRP A 31 24.54 -35.87 -17.46
N VAL A 32 23.77 -35.01 -18.14
CA VAL A 32 23.52 -35.09 -19.56
C VAL A 32 24.17 -33.88 -20.22
N ASP A 33 24.99 -34.09 -21.25
CA ASP A 33 25.62 -33.02 -22.01
C ASP A 33 24.63 -32.36 -23.00
N GLU A 34 25.10 -31.32 -23.71
CA GLU A 34 24.29 -30.59 -24.69
C GLU A 34 23.84 -31.44 -25.87
N ASP A 35 24.58 -32.51 -26.20
CA ASP A 35 24.26 -33.47 -27.29
C ASP A 35 23.30 -34.56 -26.82
N GLY A 36 22.88 -34.56 -25.56
CA GLY A 36 21.96 -35.55 -24.99
C GLY A 36 22.63 -36.81 -24.47
N ASN A 37 23.97 -36.89 -24.45
CA ASN A 37 24.69 -38.06 -23.98
C ASN A 37 24.84 -38.05 -22.45
N VAL A 38 24.75 -39.22 -21.82
CA VAL A 38 24.95 -39.40 -20.40
C VAL A 38 26.44 -39.46 -20.08
N GLN A 39 26.92 -38.51 -19.28
CA GLN A 39 28.29 -38.40 -18.84
C GLN A 39 28.43 -38.81 -17.37
N TYR A 40 29.57 -39.44 -17.03
CA TYR A 40 29.95 -39.78 -15.68
C TYR A 40 31.32 -39.15 -15.39
N THR A 41 31.44 -38.40 -14.32
CA THR A 41 32.69 -37.72 -13.95
C THR A 41 32.87 -37.61 -12.47
N ASN A 42 34.13 -37.70 -12.02
CA ASN A 42 34.50 -37.46 -10.61
C ASN A 42 34.81 -35.99 -10.34
N GLN A 43 35.18 -35.25 -11.40
CA GLN A 43 35.35 -33.78 -11.32
C GLN A 43 34.29 -33.13 -12.17
N LEU A 44 33.53 -32.25 -11.59
CA LEU A 44 32.41 -31.60 -12.24
C LEU A 44 32.92 -30.50 -13.20
N PRO A 45 32.77 -30.63 -14.50
CA PRO A 45 33.10 -29.55 -15.42
C PRO A 45 32.13 -28.35 -15.23
N PRO A 46 32.56 -27.11 -15.55
CA PRO A 46 31.74 -25.92 -15.39
C PRO A 46 30.35 -26.04 -16.07
N GLU A 47 30.26 -26.70 -17.19
CA GLU A 47 29.04 -26.92 -17.98
C GLU A 47 28.04 -27.81 -17.23
N ALA A 48 28.51 -28.88 -16.58
CA ALA A 48 27.68 -29.77 -15.79
C ALA A 48 27.15 -29.07 -14.48
N ALA A 49 27.75 -27.96 -14.10
CA ALA A 49 27.23 -27.17 -12.96
C ALA A 49 25.93 -26.43 -13.34
N LEU A 50 25.67 -26.20 -14.62
CA LEU A 50 24.49 -25.51 -15.16
C LEU A 50 23.35 -26.44 -15.52
N THR A 51 23.56 -27.78 -15.46
CA THR A 51 22.55 -28.79 -15.80
C THR A 51 22.11 -29.60 -14.58
N GLU A 52 21.02 -30.35 -14.72
CA GLU A 52 20.62 -31.32 -13.69
C GLU A 52 21.68 -32.43 -13.61
N ARG A 53 22.19 -32.69 -12.39
CA ARG A 53 23.16 -33.74 -12.15
C ARG A 53 22.80 -34.59 -10.93
N LYS A 54 23.20 -35.84 -10.98
CA LYS A 54 22.94 -36.81 -9.92
C LYS A 54 24.28 -37.27 -9.33
N GLU A 55 24.44 -37.14 -8.05
CA GLU A 55 25.55 -37.73 -7.33
C GLU A 55 25.24 -39.21 -7.10
N ILE A 56 26.16 -40.09 -7.50
CA ILE A 56 26.02 -41.54 -7.42
C ILE A 56 27.14 -42.15 -6.54
N ASN A 57 26.84 -43.25 -5.91
CA ASN A 57 27.82 -44.02 -5.19
C ASN A 57 28.52 -45.03 -6.08
N GLU A 58 29.50 -45.76 -5.57
CA GLU A 58 30.25 -46.82 -6.28
C GLU A 58 29.35 -47.93 -6.86
N GLN A 59 28.16 -48.13 -6.32
CA GLN A 59 27.18 -49.09 -6.82
C GLN A 59 26.21 -48.47 -7.86
N GLY A 60 26.45 -47.23 -8.30
CA GLY A 60 25.62 -46.57 -9.28
C GLY A 60 24.27 -46.05 -8.75
N ARG A 61 24.04 -46.10 -7.45
CA ARG A 61 22.79 -45.61 -6.85
C ARG A 61 22.86 -44.10 -6.64
N VAL A 62 21.76 -43.39 -6.98
CA VAL A 62 21.65 -41.95 -6.81
C VAL A 62 21.57 -41.66 -5.30
N ILE A 63 22.54 -40.88 -4.81
CA ILE A 63 22.60 -40.35 -3.45
C ILE A 63 21.88 -39.02 -3.35
N LYS A 64 22.12 -38.14 -4.36
CA LYS A 64 21.57 -36.79 -4.35
C LYS A 64 21.31 -36.30 -5.79
N VAL A 65 20.24 -35.54 -5.96
CA VAL A 65 19.92 -34.88 -7.22
C VAL A 65 20.12 -33.37 -7.05
N TYR A 66 20.93 -32.78 -7.91
CA TYR A 66 21.14 -31.37 -8.00
C TYR A 66 20.37 -30.86 -9.23
N LYS A 67 19.36 -30.05 -9.00
CA LYS A 67 18.63 -29.41 -10.10
C LYS A 67 19.49 -28.38 -10.80
N ALA A 68 19.22 -28.15 -12.08
CA ALA A 68 19.81 -27.03 -12.82
C ALA A 68 19.52 -25.70 -12.10
N PRO A 69 20.46 -24.74 -12.09
CA PRO A 69 20.17 -23.41 -11.62
C PRO A 69 19.03 -22.80 -12.45
N LEU A 70 18.11 -22.15 -11.76
CA LEU A 70 17.00 -21.46 -12.44
C LEU A 70 17.53 -20.43 -13.45
N THR A 71 16.94 -20.42 -14.61
CA THR A 71 17.16 -19.38 -15.63
C THR A 71 16.76 -18.01 -15.09
N ALA A 72 17.19 -16.94 -15.77
CA ALA A 72 16.78 -15.58 -15.39
C ALA A 72 15.26 -15.39 -15.42
N ALA A 73 14.58 -16.01 -16.38
CA ALA A 73 13.12 -15.98 -16.50
C ALA A 73 12.43 -16.73 -15.34
N GLU A 74 12.92 -17.94 -15.01
CA GLU A 74 12.39 -18.72 -13.88
C GLU A 74 12.64 -18.05 -12.54
N LYS A 75 13.80 -17.40 -12.36
CA LYS A 75 14.08 -16.59 -11.15
C LYS A 75 13.14 -15.40 -11.03
N ALA A 76 12.87 -14.69 -12.13
CA ALA A 76 11.93 -13.58 -12.14
C ALA A 76 10.50 -14.05 -11.84
N GLU A 77 10.08 -15.18 -12.40
CA GLU A 77 8.77 -15.77 -12.13
C GLU A 77 8.66 -16.26 -10.69
N ALA A 78 9.67 -16.95 -10.16
CA ALA A 78 9.70 -17.39 -8.77
C ALA A 78 9.65 -16.20 -7.79
N LYS A 79 10.35 -15.10 -8.11
CA LYS A 79 10.28 -13.85 -7.32
C LYS A 79 8.87 -13.27 -7.36
N ARG A 80 8.25 -13.18 -8.54
CA ARG A 80 6.87 -12.66 -8.70
C ARG A 80 5.87 -13.50 -7.91
N LEU A 81 5.98 -14.84 -7.96
CA LEU A 81 5.11 -15.73 -7.20
C LEU A 81 5.33 -15.60 -5.68
N ALA A 82 6.58 -15.45 -5.24
CA ALA A 82 6.89 -15.22 -3.82
C ALA A 82 6.33 -13.88 -3.32
N GLU A 83 6.43 -12.81 -4.11
CA GLU A 83 5.84 -11.51 -3.78
C GLU A 83 4.31 -11.57 -3.72
N LEU A 84 3.68 -12.30 -4.64
CA LEU A 84 2.23 -12.50 -4.64
C LEU A 84 1.79 -13.27 -3.39
N GLU A 85 2.50 -14.31 -3.03
CA GLU A 85 2.20 -15.12 -1.82
C GLU A 85 2.40 -14.32 -0.54
N ALA A 86 3.48 -13.53 -0.46
CA ALA A 86 3.72 -12.62 0.67
C ALA A 86 2.58 -11.61 0.84
N LYS A 87 2.10 -11.00 -0.26
CA LYS A 87 0.95 -10.09 -0.23
C LYS A 87 -0.35 -10.78 0.20
N LYS A 88 -0.56 -12.04 -0.19
CA LYS A 88 -1.72 -12.82 0.27
C LYS A 88 -1.66 -13.09 1.77
N GLN A 89 -0.48 -13.47 2.27
CA GLN A 89 -0.28 -13.72 3.71
C GLN A 89 -0.48 -12.45 4.51
N GLU A 90 0.11 -11.34 4.08
CA GLU A 90 -0.08 -10.02 4.72
C GLU A 90 -1.56 -9.63 4.80
N ARG A 91 -2.31 -9.75 3.69
CA ARG A 91 -3.75 -9.46 3.69
C ARG A 91 -4.54 -10.40 4.58
N ALA A 92 -4.20 -11.68 4.59
CA ALA A 92 -4.85 -12.64 5.47
C ALA A 92 -4.62 -12.32 6.95
N GLU A 93 -3.42 -11.85 7.30
CA GLU A 93 -3.09 -11.41 8.65
C GLU A 93 -3.84 -10.13 9.03
N LYS A 94 -3.84 -9.12 8.17
CA LYS A 94 -4.60 -7.88 8.36
C LYS A 94 -6.10 -8.15 8.52
N ARG A 95 -6.66 -9.01 7.68
CA ARG A 95 -8.06 -9.43 7.80
C ARG A 95 -8.35 -10.14 9.12
N ALA A 96 -7.43 -11.00 9.58
CA ALA A 96 -7.59 -11.67 10.87
C ALA A 96 -7.49 -10.68 12.06
N ILE A 97 -6.68 -9.63 11.94
CA ILE A 97 -6.62 -8.53 12.91
C ILE A 97 -7.93 -7.75 12.89
N HIS A 98 -8.41 -7.37 11.71
CA HIS A 98 -9.68 -6.66 11.52
C HIS A 98 -10.86 -7.46 12.10
N ASP A 99 -10.98 -8.76 11.79
CA ASP A 99 -12.02 -9.64 12.32
C ASP A 99 -12.01 -9.67 13.85
N ARG A 100 -10.83 -9.78 14.46
CA ARG A 100 -10.68 -9.75 15.93
C ARG A 100 -11.07 -8.40 16.53
N SER A 101 -10.63 -7.32 15.87
CA SER A 101 -10.98 -5.95 16.30
C SER A 101 -12.49 -5.72 16.22
N LEU A 102 -13.13 -6.19 15.14
CA LEU A 102 -14.56 -6.04 14.92
C LEU A 102 -15.39 -6.67 16.06
N VAL A 103 -15.08 -7.94 16.40
CA VAL A 103 -15.76 -8.67 17.49
C VAL A 103 -15.39 -8.11 18.87
N ALA A 104 -14.19 -7.58 19.05
CA ALA A 104 -13.75 -6.98 20.32
C ALA A 104 -14.35 -5.58 20.55
N THR A 105 -14.61 -4.83 19.47
CA THR A 105 -15.09 -3.44 19.55
C THR A 105 -16.61 -3.37 19.72
N TYR A 106 -17.33 -4.24 19.05
CA TYR A 106 -18.80 -4.18 19.02
C TYR A 106 -19.42 -5.38 19.75
N SER A 107 -20.36 -5.07 20.64
CA SER A 107 -21.08 -6.08 21.42
C SER A 107 -22.31 -6.64 20.70
N SER A 108 -22.86 -5.90 19.74
CA SER A 108 -24.02 -6.27 18.94
C SER A 108 -24.10 -5.54 17.61
N LYS A 109 -25.00 -5.99 16.74
CA LYS A 109 -25.35 -5.31 15.49
C LYS A 109 -25.85 -3.90 15.72
N GLU A 110 -26.68 -3.71 16.72
CA GLU A 110 -27.28 -2.42 17.11
C GLU A 110 -26.17 -1.44 17.56
N ASP A 111 -25.17 -1.95 18.25
CA ASP A 111 -24.00 -1.17 18.67
C ASP A 111 -23.19 -0.67 17.46
N MET A 112 -22.99 -1.52 16.47
CA MET A 112 -22.36 -1.13 15.20
C MET A 112 -23.16 -0.07 14.43
N LEU A 113 -24.49 -0.24 14.33
CA LEU A 113 -25.34 0.74 13.65
C LEU A 113 -25.32 2.09 14.35
N LYS A 114 -25.32 2.10 15.69
CA LYS A 114 -25.17 3.32 16.47
C LYS A 114 -23.80 3.99 16.27
N ALA A 115 -22.74 3.20 16.20
CA ALA A 115 -21.41 3.71 15.90
C ALA A 115 -21.33 4.33 14.50
N GLN A 116 -21.96 3.71 13.51
CA GLN A 116 -22.12 4.27 12.16
C GLN A 116 -22.85 5.61 12.19
N GLU A 117 -23.99 5.69 12.84
CA GLU A 117 -24.79 6.91 12.93
C GLU A 117 -23.99 8.04 13.61
N ASN A 118 -23.30 7.73 14.70
CA ASN A 118 -22.43 8.69 15.39
C ASN A 118 -21.32 9.22 14.48
N LYS A 119 -20.66 8.33 13.72
CA LYS A 119 -19.60 8.71 12.78
C LYS A 119 -20.15 9.59 11.65
N ILE A 120 -21.30 9.22 11.07
CA ILE A 120 -21.99 10.01 10.05
C ILE A 120 -22.39 11.40 10.60
N SER A 121 -23.00 11.45 11.78
CA SER A 121 -23.41 12.71 12.42
C SER A 121 -22.23 13.65 12.68
N MET A 122 -21.07 13.12 13.06
CA MET A 122 -19.85 13.91 13.24
C MET A 122 -19.39 14.52 11.89
N VAL A 123 -19.39 13.75 10.81
CA VAL A 123 -19.00 14.25 9.47
C VAL A 123 -20.04 15.26 8.96
N GLN A 124 -21.33 15.03 9.19
CA GLN A 124 -22.40 15.97 8.85
C GLN A 124 -22.23 17.30 9.60
N GLY A 125 -21.83 17.26 10.88
CA GLY A 125 -21.51 18.44 11.66
C GLY A 125 -20.37 19.26 11.05
N LEU A 126 -19.32 18.59 10.56
CA LEU A 126 -18.23 19.25 9.83
C LEU A 126 -18.71 19.91 8.55
N VAL A 127 -19.56 19.24 7.76
CA VAL A 127 -20.16 19.80 6.54
C VAL A 127 -20.96 21.06 6.87
N GLN A 128 -21.80 21.04 7.89
CA GLN A 128 -22.60 22.20 8.32
C GLN A 128 -21.72 23.38 8.78
N LEU A 129 -20.67 23.09 9.57
CA LEU A 129 -19.70 24.08 10.00
C LEU A 129 -18.97 24.70 8.80
N THR A 130 -18.55 23.88 7.83
CA THR A 130 -17.91 24.34 6.61
C THR A 130 -18.83 25.23 5.77
N HIS A 131 -20.11 24.86 5.65
CA HIS A 131 -21.10 25.71 4.95
C HIS A 131 -21.33 27.05 5.66
N SER A 132 -21.30 27.08 6.99
CA SER A 132 -21.41 28.34 7.75
C SER A 132 -20.17 29.20 7.53
N ARG A 133 -18.96 28.61 7.51
CA ARG A 133 -17.70 29.30 7.17
C ARG A 133 -17.73 29.87 5.74
N ILE A 134 -18.19 29.09 4.76
CA ILE A 134 -18.34 29.55 3.38
C ILE A 134 -19.26 30.78 3.30
N ARG A 135 -20.40 30.77 3.98
CA ARG A 135 -21.32 31.93 4.01
C ARG A 135 -20.66 33.20 4.58
N SER A 136 -19.98 33.07 5.71
CA SER A 136 -19.26 34.19 6.31
C SER A 136 -18.15 34.72 5.38
N MET A 137 -17.42 33.83 4.71
CA MET A 137 -16.43 34.24 3.70
C MET A 137 -17.04 34.93 2.50
N GLN A 138 -18.21 34.48 2.03
CA GLN A 138 -18.93 35.12 0.93
C GLN A 138 -19.43 36.54 1.28
N GLU A 139 -19.93 36.72 2.51
CA GLU A 139 -20.33 38.07 3.03
C GLU A 139 -19.11 38.99 3.10
N ARG A 140 -17.97 38.51 3.61
CA ARG A 140 -16.72 39.27 3.63
C ARG A 140 -16.23 39.60 2.21
N LEU A 141 -16.31 38.63 1.27
CA LEU A 141 -15.92 38.82 -0.12
C LEU A 141 -16.78 39.93 -0.80
N LEU A 142 -18.09 39.94 -0.50
CA LEU A 142 -19.00 40.99 -0.99
C LEU A 142 -18.54 42.37 -0.50
N ALA A 143 -18.26 42.51 0.78
CA ALA A 143 -17.78 43.78 1.35
C ALA A 143 -16.47 44.25 0.72
N LEU A 144 -15.48 43.37 0.55
CA LEU A 144 -14.18 43.68 -0.08
C LEU A 144 -14.36 44.05 -1.58
N THR A 145 -15.30 43.41 -2.28
CA THR A 145 -15.57 43.72 -3.68
C THR A 145 -16.30 45.07 -3.84
N GLU A 146 -17.17 45.44 -2.91
CA GLU A 146 -17.77 46.76 -2.85
C GLU A 146 -16.74 47.86 -2.54
N GLU A 147 -15.81 47.60 -1.64
CA GLU A 147 -14.68 48.47 -1.36
C GLU A 147 -13.81 48.66 -2.62
N ALA A 148 -13.42 47.57 -3.30
CA ALA A 148 -12.70 47.64 -4.57
C ALA A 148 -13.42 48.47 -5.63
N ALA A 149 -14.72 48.29 -5.79
CA ALA A 149 -15.53 49.07 -6.70
C ALA A 149 -15.54 50.57 -6.34
N SER A 150 -15.39 50.97 -5.07
CA SER A 150 -15.27 52.37 -4.65
C SER A 150 -13.95 53.00 -5.13
N TYR A 151 -12.84 52.25 -5.09
CA TYR A 151 -11.55 52.69 -5.64
C TYR A 151 -11.64 52.92 -7.15
N GLU A 152 -12.26 52.00 -7.90
CA GLU A 152 -12.48 52.14 -9.34
C GLU A 152 -13.32 53.35 -9.67
N ARG A 153 -14.45 53.59 -8.98
CA ARG A 153 -15.32 54.76 -9.17
C ARG A 153 -14.60 56.07 -8.87
N SER A 154 -13.67 56.09 -7.94
CA SER A 154 -12.89 57.27 -7.57
C SER A 154 -11.65 57.50 -8.44
N GLY A 155 -11.40 56.62 -9.44
CA GLY A 155 -10.22 56.70 -10.30
C GLY A 155 -8.90 56.42 -9.58
N LYS A 156 -8.94 55.83 -8.39
CA LYS A 156 -7.76 55.48 -7.61
C LYS A 156 -7.28 54.07 -7.93
N ALA A 157 -5.97 53.86 -7.87
CA ALA A 157 -5.41 52.50 -8.00
C ALA A 157 -5.88 51.62 -6.84
N LEU A 158 -6.25 50.37 -7.16
CA LEU A 158 -6.66 49.39 -6.18
C LEU A 158 -5.46 48.99 -5.31
N PRO A 159 -5.54 49.08 -3.97
CA PRO A 159 -4.47 48.64 -3.06
C PRO A 159 -4.08 47.20 -3.32
N PHE A 160 -2.76 46.88 -3.22
CA PHE A 160 -2.24 45.54 -3.42
C PHE A 160 -2.84 44.55 -2.42
N THR A 161 -2.95 44.95 -1.17
CA THR A 161 -3.54 44.11 -0.10
C THR A 161 -4.99 43.77 -0.39
N LEU A 162 -5.82 44.72 -0.81
CA LEU A 162 -7.23 44.48 -1.16
C LEU A 162 -7.38 43.48 -2.32
N GLN A 163 -6.52 43.58 -3.35
CA GLN A 163 -6.49 42.59 -4.45
C GLN A 163 -6.18 41.20 -3.94
N HIS A 164 -5.17 41.08 -3.08
CA HIS A 164 -4.75 39.81 -2.49
C HIS A 164 -5.79 39.22 -1.52
N GLN A 165 -6.43 40.06 -0.70
CA GLN A 165 -7.50 39.62 0.19
C GLN A 165 -8.68 39.04 -0.59
N ILE A 166 -9.11 39.72 -1.66
CA ILE A 166 -10.19 39.25 -2.54
C ILE A 166 -9.81 37.91 -3.17
N LYS A 167 -8.58 37.81 -3.74
CA LYS A 167 -8.11 36.56 -4.36
C LYS A 167 -8.06 35.43 -3.34
N ASN A 168 -7.38 35.64 -2.23
CA ASN A 168 -7.22 34.64 -1.17
C ASN A 168 -8.57 34.15 -0.64
N LEU A 169 -9.52 35.06 -0.43
CA LEU A 169 -10.85 34.70 0.07
C LEU A 169 -11.65 33.88 -0.97
N ARG A 170 -11.49 34.15 -2.28
CA ARG A 170 -12.09 33.32 -3.34
C ARG A 170 -11.50 31.91 -3.35
N ASP A 171 -10.18 31.80 -3.23
CA ASP A 171 -9.47 30.52 -3.19
C ASP A 171 -9.89 29.71 -1.96
N GLN A 172 -9.98 30.34 -0.79
CA GLN A 172 -10.50 29.71 0.44
C GLN A 172 -11.94 29.22 0.31
N ILE A 173 -12.83 30.01 -0.32
CA ILE A 173 -14.22 29.61 -0.56
C ILE A 173 -14.27 28.39 -1.49
N MET A 174 -13.47 28.39 -2.55
CA MET A 174 -13.39 27.25 -3.48
C MET A 174 -12.91 25.98 -2.75
N HIS A 175 -11.82 26.09 -2.01
CA HIS A 175 -11.24 25.01 -1.23
C HIS A 175 -12.23 24.44 -0.19
N ASN A 176 -12.93 25.30 0.57
CA ASN A 176 -13.93 24.84 1.53
C ASN A 176 -15.14 24.17 0.85
N LYS A 177 -15.52 24.58 -0.36
CA LYS A 177 -16.58 23.90 -1.15
C LYS A 177 -16.13 22.49 -1.53
N GLU A 178 -14.91 22.33 -2.04
CA GLU A 178 -14.35 21.01 -2.38
C GLU A 178 -14.24 20.11 -1.15
N PHE A 179 -13.75 20.66 -0.04
CA PHE A 179 -13.71 19.94 1.24
C PHE A 179 -15.10 19.44 1.68
N SER A 180 -16.13 20.30 1.52
CA SER A 180 -17.52 19.92 1.84
C SER A 180 -18.03 18.77 0.95
N LEU A 181 -17.71 18.78 -0.34
CA LEU A 181 -18.07 17.70 -1.26
C LEU A 181 -17.38 16.39 -0.90
N ASP A 182 -16.08 16.45 -0.58
CA ASP A 182 -15.33 15.26 -0.14
C ASP A 182 -15.90 14.68 1.15
N LYS A 183 -16.32 15.54 2.10
CA LYS A 183 -16.98 15.09 3.33
C LYS A 183 -18.35 14.47 3.10
N GLN A 184 -19.09 14.94 2.09
CA GLN A 184 -20.34 14.27 1.69
C GLN A 184 -20.08 12.90 1.05
N ALA A 185 -19.04 12.77 0.21
CA ALA A 185 -18.63 11.49 -0.33
C ALA A 185 -18.15 10.52 0.79
N GLU A 186 -17.42 11.03 1.80
CA GLU A 186 -16.98 10.25 2.97
C GLU A 186 -18.18 9.62 3.72
N ILE A 187 -19.32 10.29 3.81
CA ILE A 187 -20.53 9.73 4.41
C ILE A 187 -20.98 8.46 3.68
N GLU A 188 -20.96 8.48 2.35
CA GLU A 188 -21.34 7.30 1.56
C GLU A 188 -20.32 6.15 1.72
N GLU A 189 -19.03 6.47 1.79
CA GLU A 189 -18.01 5.45 2.07
C GLU A 189 -18.14 4.86 3.48
N ILE A 190 -18.46 5.68 4.49
CA ILE A 190 -18.77 5.19 5.85
C ILE A 190 -19.94 4.18 5.80
N ARG A 191 -21.00 4.49 5.05
CA ARG A 191 -22.13 3.57 4.90
C ARG A 191 -21.74 2.25 4.26
N LYS A 192 -20.96 2.28 3.18
CA LYS A 192 -20.46 1.08 2.49
C LYS A 192 -19.57 0.24 3.39
N GLN A 193 -18.63 0.89 4.09
CA GLN A 193 -17.71 0.22 5.00
C GLN A 193 -18.47 -0.48 6.14
N PHE A 194 -19.38 0.22 6.80
CA PHE A 194 -20.16 -0.38 7.87
C PHE A 194 -21.09 -1.49 7.37
N ALA A 195 -21.63 -1.40 6.17
CA ALA A 195 -22.42 -2.49 5.59
C ALA A 195 -21.56 -3.74 5.34
N PHE A 196 -20.32 -3.58 4.87
CA PHE A 196 -19.35 -4.65 4.73
C PHE A 196 -18.99 -5.27 6.09
N ASP A 197 -18.63 -4.43 7.06
CA ASP A 197 -18.24 -4.84 8.41
C ASP A 197 -19.40 -5.53 9.15
N LEU A 198 -20.63 -5.06 8.96
CA LEU A 198 -21.81 -5.64 9.57
C LEU A 198 -22.06 -7.06 9.06
N LYS A 199 -21.99 -7.26 7.74
CA LYS A 199 -22.07 -8.60 7.13
C LYS A 199 -21.00 -9.52 7.73
N ARG A 200 -19.77 -9.01 7.83
CA ARG A 200 -18.65 -9.78 8.38
C ARG A 200 -18.83 -10.11 9.86
N TYR A 201 -19.31 -9.16 10.66
CA TYR A 201 -19.62 -9.35 12.06
C TYR A 201 -20.69 -10.44 12.26
N GLU A 202 -21.76 -10.40 11.46
CA GLU A 202 -22.82 -11.43 11.46
C GLU A 202 -22.26 -12.83 11.14
N GLU A 203 -21.38 -12.95 10.16
CA GLU A 203 -20.68 -14.21 9.84
C GLU A 203 -19.84 -14.74 11.01
N LEU A 204 -19.08 -13.85 11.68
CA LEU A 204 -18.19 -14.21 12.79
C LEU A 204 -18.96 -14.61 14.06
N THR A 205 -20.12 -14.00 14.29
CA THR A 205 -20.94 -14.19 15.50
C THR A 205 -22.04 -15.24 15.36
N SER A 206 -22.38 -15.64 14.15
CA SER A 206 -23.46 -16.63 13.87
C SER A 206 -23.16 -18.06 14.34
N GLY A 207 -22.00 -18.32 14.96
CA GLY A 207 -21.59 -19.66 15.40
C GLY A 207 -21.21 -20.61 14.25
N ASN A 208 -21.21 -20.13 13.02
CA ASN A 208 -20.82 -20.85 11.83
C ASN A 208 -19.63 -20.15 11.18
N PRO A 209 -18.43 -20.24 11.79
CA PRO A 209 -17.27 -19.54 11.27
C PRO A 209 -17.04 -19.95 9.82
N PRO A 210 -16.66 -19.02 8.94
CA PRO A 210 -16.42 -19.33 7.54
C PRO A 210 -15.46 -20.52 7.47
N LYS A 211 -15.94 -21.64 6.94
CA LYS A 211 -15.14 -22.86 6.76
C LYS A 211 -13.94 -22.44 5.92
N LYS A 212 -12.73 -22.70 6.41
CA LYS A 212 -11.52 -22.65 5.59
C LYS A 212 -11.78 -23.54 4.38
N ASP A 213 -12.10 -22.90 3.28
CA ASP A 213 -12.57 -23.59 2.09
C ASP A 213 -11.38 -24.38 1.51
N LYS A 214 -11.47 -25.71 1.61
CA LYS A 214 -10.56 -26.63 0.92
C LYS A 214 -10.91 -26.79 -0.56
N ARG A 215 -11.86 -25.96 -1.08
CA ARG A 215 -12.19 -25.97 -2.49
C ARG A 215 -10.97 -25.60 -3.32
N LYS A 216 -10.90 -26.15 -4.51
CA LYS A 216 -9.95 -25.72 -5.53
C LYS A 216 -10.00 -24.20 -5.64
N SER A 217 -8.85 -23.56 -5.80
CA SER A 217 -8.82 -22.11 -5.95
C SER A 217 -9.73 -21.69 -7.13
N ALA A 218 -10.34 -20.51 -7.05
CA ALA A 218 -11.16 -20.00 -8.15
C ALA A 218 -10.40 -20.02 -9.48
N LEU A 219 -9.09 -19.79 -9.43
CA LEU A 219 -8.20 -19.90 -10.60
C LEU A 219 -8.14 -21.33 -11.15
N GLU A 220 -7.98 -22.36 -10.30
CA GLU A 220 -7.96 -23.76 -10.77
C GLU A 220 -9.27 -24.19 -11.41
N LEU A 221 -10.39 -23.73 -10.83
CA LEU A 221 -11.71 -24.00 -11.40
C LEU A 221 -11.89 -23.28 -12.74
N ALA A 222 -11.45 -22.03 -12.84
CA ALA A 222 -11.51 -21.26 -14.07
C ALA A 222 -10.62 -21.84 -15.19
N LEU A 223 -9.41 -22.28 -14.87
CA LEU A 223 -8.49 -22.91 -15.84
C LEU A 223 -9.02 -24.25 -16.38
N ASN A 224 -9.86 -24.94 -15.63
CA ASN A 224 -10.46 -26.21 -16.06
C ASN A 224 -11.81 -26.03 -16.78
N ASN A 225 -12.28 -24.81 -16.94
CA ASN A 225 -13.52 -24.50 -17.66
C ASN A 225 -13.17 -24.15 -19.13
N PRO A 226 -13.50 -25.02 -20.13
CA PRO A 226 -13.15 -24.81 -21.54
C PRO A 226 -13.90 -23.65 -22.19
N ASP A 227 -15.03 -23.22 -21.59
CA ASP A 227 -15.87 -22.12 -22.10
C ASP A 227 -15.40 -20.75 -21.61
N LEU A 228 -14.37 -20.69 -20.76
CA LEU A 228 -13.87 -19.46 -20.16
C LEU A 228 -12.53 -19.07 -20.77
N ASP A 229 -12.55 -18.08 -21.67
CA ASP A 229 -11.31 -17.47 -22.17
C ASP A 229 -10.79 -16.45 -21.14
N LEU A 230 -9.72 -16.84 -20.44
CA LEU A 230 -9.07 -16.05 -19.39
C LEU A 230 -7.91 -15.26 -19.97
N ASP A 231 -8.03 -13.95 -19.95
CA ASP A 231 -6.91 -13.08 -20.23
C ASP A 231 -5.88 -13.01 -19.08
N ARG A 232 -4.84 -12.21 -19.26
CA ARG A 232 -3.79 -12.05 -18.23
C ARG A 232 -4.31 -11.37 -16.97
N HIS A 233 -5.22 -10.42 -17.12
CA HIS A 233 -5.83 -9.69 -16.00
C HIS A 233 -6.71 -10.62 -15.17
N ASP A 234 -7.57 -11.42 -15.81
CA ASP A 234 -8.42 -12.42 -15.16
C ASP A 234 -7.63 -13.40 -14.30
N ARG A 235 -6.55 -13.95 -14.88
CA ARG A 235 -5.65 -14.88 -14.16
C ARG A 235 -5.00 -14.19 -12.94
N THR A 236 -4.60 -12.93 -13.09
CA THR A 236 -4.04 -12.15 -11.98
C THR A 236 -5.09 -11.91 -10.92
N LEU A 237 -6.30 -11.51 -11.29
CA LEU A 237 -7.41 -11.24 -10.39
C LEU A 237 -7.78 -12.49 -9.56
N LEU A 238 -8.03 -13.62 -10.22
CA LEU A 238 -8.37 -14.89 -9.57
C LEU A 238 -7.20 -15.50 -8.76
N SER A 239 -5.96 -15.24 -9.15
CA SER A 239 -4.79 -15.68 -8.38
C SER A 239 -4.52 -14.80 -7.16
N THR A 240 -4.89 -13.52 -7.22
CA THR A 240 -4.61 -12.53 -6.18
C THR A 240 -5.65 -12.54 -5.07
N PHE A 241 -6.92 -12.69 -5.41
CA PHE A 241 -8.04 -12.60 -4.48
C PHE A 241 -8.74 -13.94 -4.33
N ALA A 242 -8.94 -14.37 -3.08
CA ALA A 242 -9.61 -15.63 -2.77
C ALA A 242 -11.14 -15.54 -2.84
N SER A 243 -11.70 -14.34 -2.68
CA SER A 243 -13.13 -14.05 -2.70
C SER A 243 -13.40 -12.60 -3.08
N GLU A 244 -14.64 -12.27 -3.40
CA GLU A 244 -15.10 -10.89 -3.57
C GLU A 244 -14.87 -10.07 -2.30
N ASP A 245 -15.11 -10.64 -1.12
CA ASP A 245 -14.86 -9.96 0.15
C ASP A 245 -13.37 -9.66 0.38
N ASP A 246 -12.45 -10.50 -0.14
CA ASP A 246 -11.00 -10.24 -0.09
C ASP A 246 -10.62 -9.07 -1.00
N LEU A 247 -11.26 -8.97 -2.16
CA LEU A 247 -11.08 -7.84 -3.10
C LEU A 247 -11.65 -6.53 -2.52
N LEU A 248 -12.83 -6.59 -1.91
CA LEU A 248 -13.45 -5.44 -1.23
C LEU A 248 -12.60 -4.98 -0.04
N PHE A 249 -12.04 -5.90 0.74
CA PHE A 249 -11.16 -5.58 1.85
C PHE A 249 -9.89 -4.85 1.37
N ALA A 250 -9.24 -5.37 0.31
CA ALA A 250 -8.06 -4.74 -0.27
C ALA A 250 -8.35 -3.33 -0.82
N ARG A 251 -9.52 -3.14 -1.47
CA ARG A 251 -9.99 -1.83 -1.91
C ARG A 251 -10.09 -0.86 -0.73
N ASN A 252 -10.78 -1.30 0.33
CA ASN A 252 -11.05 -0.43 1.48
C ASN A 252 -9.75 -0.01 2.18
N GLU A 253 -8.77 -0.91 2.34
CA GLU A 253 -7.44 -0.57 2.87
C GLU A 253 -6.74 0.50 2.02
N GLU A 254 -6.69 0.30 0.69
CA GLU A 254 -6.00 1.23 -0.21
C GLU A 254 -6.66 2.61 -0.24
N LEU A 255 -7.99 2.67 -0.23
CA LEU A 255 -8.73 3.92 -0.17
C LEU A 255 -8.58 4.64 1.17
N GLU A 256 -8.53 3.91 2.30
CA GLU A 256 -8.31 4.50 3.62
C GLU A 256 -6.93 5.16 3.73
N ASP A 257 -5.90 4.55 3.15
CA ASP A 257 -4.56 5.14 3.09
C ASP A 257 -4.57 6.47 2.30
N MET A 258 -5.24 6.47 1.14
CA MET A 258 -5.39 7.69 0.32
C MET A 258 -6.19 8.77 1.04
N ASP A 259 -7.24 8.40 1.77
CA ASP A 259 -8.04 9.36 2.56
C ASP A 259 -7.23 10.00 3.69
N ARG A 260 -6.32 9.25 4.33
CA ARG A 260 -5.40 9.81 5.32
C ARG A 260 -4.46 10.85 4.70
N GLU A 261 -3.92 10.58 3.51
CA GLU A 261 -3.05 11.51 2.78
C GLU A 261 -3.81 12.76 2.33
N ILE A 262 -5.02 12.62 1.81
CA ILE A 262 -5.91 13.73 1.42
C ILE A 262 -6.23 14.60 2.63
N LYS A 263 -6.59 14.00 3.76
CA LYS A 263 -6.89 14.71 5.01
C LYS A 263 -5.68 15.49 5.53
N GLN A 264 -4.48 14.92 5.43
CA GLN A 264 -3.25 15.60 5.80
C GLN A 264 -2.97 16.81 4.89
N ALA A 265 -3.22 16.67 3.59
CA ALA A 265 -3.07 17.78 2.64
C ALA A 265 -4.03 18.93 2.94
N TYR A 266 -5.29 18.64 3.25
CA TYR A 266 -6.25 19.66 3.69
C TYR A 266 -5.80 20.41 4.94
N PHE A 267 -5.30 19.67 5.94
CA PHE A 267 -4.78 20.29 7.16
C PHE A 267 -3.59 21.23 6.89
N ASN A 268 -2.67 20.81 6.02
CA ASN A 268 -1.52 21.64 5.64
C ASN A 268 -1.96 22.93 4.93
N ILE A 269 -2.88 22.84 3.98
CA ILE A 269 -3.41 24.01 3.26
C ILE A 269 -4.11 24.96 4.23
N ASP A 270 -4.96 24.47 5.13
CA ASP A 270 -5.66 25.31 6.13
C ASP A 270 -4.66 26.02 7.05
N SER A 271 -3.56 25.37 7.42
CA SER A 271 -2.48 25.97 8.20
C SER A 271 -1.76 27.09 7.45
N LEU A 272 -1.41 26.86 6.17
CA LEU A 272 -0.77 27.86 5.32
C LEU A 272 -1.70 29.06 5.07
N GLN A 273 -2.99 28.81 4.84
CA GLN A 273 -4.00 29.87 4.64
C GLN A 273 -4.16 30.73 5.89
N ARG A 274 -4.12 30.15 7.10
CA ARG A 274 -4.13 30.93 8.35
C ARG A 274 -2.88 31.80 8.49
N HIS A 275 -1.70 31.24 8.19
CA HIS A 275 -0.47 32.02 8.22
C HIS A 275 -0.48 33.16 7.20
N LEU A 276 -0.99 32.94 5.98
CA LEU A 276 -1.15 34.00 5.01
C LEU A 276 -2.12 35.08 5.48
N ALA A 277 -3.19 34.74 6.19
CA ALA A 277 -4.12 35.69 6.76
C ALA A 277 -3.45 36.57 7.82
N GLU A 278 -2.63 35.99 8.71
CA GLU A 278 -1.87 36.75 9.72
C GLU A 278 -0.88 37.73 9.07
N LEU A 279 -0.18 37.32 7.98
CA LEU A 279 0.71 38.19 7.24
C LEU A 279 -0.06 39.31 6.53
N SER A 280 -1.26 39.02 6.01
CA SER A 280 -2.16 39.99 5.37
C SER A 280 -2.66 41.03 6.37
N ASP A 281 -3.07 40.62 7.57
CA ASP A 281 -3.50 41.52 8.62
C ASP A 281 -2.35 42.46 9.07
N ASN A 282 -1.13 41.92 9.13
CA ASN A 282 0.06 42.73 9.40
C ASN A 282 0.35 43.74 8.26
N ALA A 283 0.18 43.34 7.00
CA ALA A 283 0.36 44.23 5.86
C ALA A 283 -0.69 45.38 5.86
N ASP A 284 -1.93 45.10 6.22
CA ASP A 284 -3.01 46.08 6.36
C ASP A 284 -2.66 47.18 7.41
N GLU A 285 -1.95 46.83 8.47
CA GLU A 285 -1.51 47.81 9.48
C GLU A 285 -0.50 48.83 8.90
N TYR A 286 0.43 48.38 8.03
CA TYR A 286 1.35 49.28 7.33
C TYR A 286 0.60 50.23 6.39
N GLU A 287 -0.39 49.72 5.62
CA GLU A 287 -1.20 50.54 4.72
C GLU A 287 -2.03 51.59 5.47
N LYS A 288 -2.67 51.18 6.61
CA LYS A 288 -3.43 52.13 7.44
C LYS A 288 -2.56 53.25 8.02
N ARG A 289 -1.28 52.99 8.29
CA ARG A 289 -0.31 54.03 8.72
C ARG A 289 0.26 54.86 7.59
N GLY A 290 -0.06 54.53 6.32
CA GLY A 290 0.52 55.16 5.13
C GLY A 290 1.99 54.82 4.93
N GLU A 291 2.46 53.73 5.51
CA GLU A 291 3.84 53.23 5.44
C GLU A 291 4.02 52.30 4.24
N VAL A 292 5.23 52.27 3.68
CA VAL A 292 5.56 51.33 2.60
C VAL A 292 5.71 49.92 3.18
N LEU A 293 5.07 48.94 2.54
CA LEU A 293 5.18 47.53 2.91
C LEU A 293 6.65 47.06 2.85
N PRO A 294 7.17 46.45 3.93
CA PRO A 294 8.49 45.87 3.90
C PRO A 294 8.61 44.76 2.84
N ASN A 295 9.68 44.79 2.04
CA ASN A 295 9.91 43.76 1.02
C ASN A 295 9.96 42.33 1.59
N VAL A 296 10.41 42.20 2.85
CA VAL A 296 10.43 40.90 3.54
C VAL A 296 9.02 40.36 3.71
N LEU A 297 8.07 41.21 4.13
CA LEU A 297 6.65 40.79 4.32
C LEU A 297 6.01 40.41 2.99
N VAL A 298 6.26 41.20 1.93
CA VAL A 298 5.76 40.90 0.58
C VAL A 298 6.32 39.58 0.06
N ASN A 299 7.60 39.29 0.29
CA ASN A 299 8.20 38.04 -0.14
C ASN A 299 7.66 36.84 0.67
N GLN A 300 7.52 36.96 1.99
CA GLN A 300 6.91 35.92 2.81
C GLN A 300 5.49 35.59 2.36
N MET A 301 4.66 36.57 2.06
CA MET A 301 3.31 36.35 1.54
C MET A 301 3.36 35.61 0.19
N LYS A 302 4.26 35.99 -0.73
CA LYS A 302 4.44 35.32 -2.02
C LYS A 302 4.86 33.87 -1.88
N ASP A 303 5.83 33.60 -0.96
CA ASP A 303 6.35 32.26 -0.71
C ASP A 303 5.23 31.36 -0.18
N ILE A 304 4.46 31.81 0.81
CA ILE A 304 3.31 31.08 1.35
C ILE A 304 2.23 30.82 0.29
N MET A 305 1.95 31.82 -0.55
CA MET A 305 1.00 31.63 -1.66
C MET A 305 1.48 30.58 -2.67
N ALA A 306 2.79 30.53 -2.95
CA ALA A 306 3.37 29.49 -3.81
C ALA A 306 3.26 28.09 -3.14
N GLU A 307 3.52 27.98 -1.83
CA GLU A 307 3.35 26.73 -1.09
C GLU A 307 1.89 26.26 -1.05
N ILE A 308 0.93 27.16 -0.90
CA ILE A 308 -0.50 26.84 -0.98
C ILE A 308 -0.82 26.25 -2.36
N SER A 309 -0.40 26.94 -3.43
CA SER A 309 -0.66 26.50 -4.81
C SER A 309 -0.08 25.11 -5.10
N ASP A 310 1.16 24.83 -4.65
CA ASP A 310 1.80 23.53 -4.79
C ASP A 310 1.06 22.45 -3.99
N SER A 311 0.63 22.78 -2.78
CA SER A 311 -0.15 21.87 -1.92
C SER A 311 -1.53 21.55 -2.50
N GLU A 312 -2.19 22.53 -3.10
CA GLU A 312 -3.47 22.36 -3.79
C GLU A 312 -3.32 21.47 -5.04
N GLU A 313 -2.25 21.64 -5.83
CA GLU A 313 -1.96 20.78 -6.97
C GLU A 313 -1.74 19.33 -6.53
N LYS A 314 -0.97 19.11 -5.46
CA LYS A 314 -0.74 17.78 -4.88
C LYS A 314 -2.04 17.16 -4.37
N LEU A 315 -2.89 17.94 -3.71
CA LEU A 315 -4.21 17.48 -3.25
C LEU A 315 -5.09 17.04 -4.44
N GLN A 316 -5.15 17.82 -5.50
CA GLN A 316 -5.92 17.46 -6.71
C GLN A 316 -5.37 16.20 -7.39
N ALA A 317 -4.04 16.02 -7.41
CA ALA A 317 -3.43 14.80 -7.93
C ALA A 317 -3.82 13.57 -7.09
N LYS A 318 -3.83 13.68 -5.75
CA LYS A 318 -4.24 12.60 -4.85
C LYS A 318 -5.73 12.26 -4.98
N ARG A 319 -6.60 13.25 -5.13
CA ARG A 319 -8.03 13.05 -5.37
C ARG A 319 -8.28 12.31 -6.69
N ARG A 320 -7.58 12.69 -7.76
CA ARG A 320 -7.64 11.97 -9.05
C ARG A 320 -7.18 10.53 -8.89
N GLN A 321 -6.04 10.30 -8.23
CA GLN A 321 -5.53 8.96 -7.97
C GLN A 321 -6.54 8.10 -7.20
N LYS A 322 -7.21 8.65 -6.18
CA LYS A 322 -8.28 7.96 -5.43
C LYS A 322 -9.43 7.56 -6.35
N MET A 323 -9.92 8.49 -7.16
CA MET A 323 -11.02 8.24 -8.10
C MET A 323 -10.66 7.14 -9.12
N ASP A 324 -9.46 7.18 -9.70
CA ASP A 324 -8.98 6.17 -10.64
C ASP A 324 -8.89 4.79 -9.95
N THR A 325 -8.44 4.76 -8.70
CA THR A 325 -8.38 3.53 -7.88
C THR A 325 -9.77 2.98 -7.60
N GLU A 326 -10.73 3.82 -7.23
CA GLU A 326 -12.13 3.43 -7.02
C GLU A 326 -12.74 2.84 -8.30
N GLN A 327 -12.53 3.48 -9.43
CA GLN A 327 -13.04 3.01 -10.72
C GLN A 327 -12.41 1.67 -11.13
N LYS A 328 -11.11 1.52 -10.91
CA LYS A 328 -10.39 0.27 -11.16
C LYS A 328 -10.97 -0.88 -10.33
N TYR A 329 -11.11 -0.68 -9.02
CA TYR A 329 -11.68 -1.71 -8.14
C TYR A 329 -13.14 -2.01 -8.46
N ALA A 330 -13.94 -1.03 -8.87
CA ALA A 330 -15.31 -1.27 -9.31
C ALA A 330 -15.34 -2.22 -10.53
N SER A 331 -14.51 -1.95 -11.54
CA SER A 331 -14.35 -2.82 -12.71
C SER A 331 -13.85 -4.22 -12.33
N ASP A 332 -12.86 -4.31 -11.43
CA ASP A 332 -12.29 -5.58 -10.97
C ASP A 332 -13.33 -6.42 -10.20
N ILE A 333 -14.17 -5.80 -9.38
CA ILE A 333 -15.25 -6.47 -8.63
C ILE A 333 -16.29 -7.03 -9.61
N ASP A 334 -16.74 -6.25 -10.58
CA ASP A 334 -17.72 -6.70 -11.56
C ASP A 334 -17.15 -7.84 -12.43
N ARG A 335 -15.88 -7.74 -12.83
CA ARG A 335 -15.20 -8.81 -13.57
C ARG A 335 -15.04 -10.07 -12.72
N TYR A 336 -14.65 -9.95 -11.46
CA TYR A 336 -14.53 -11.07 -10.53
C TYR A 336 -15.86 -11.79 -10.35
N ARG A 337 -16.97 -11.06 -10.13
CA ARG A 337 -18.33 -11.62 -10.04
C ARG A 337 -18.70 -12.39 -11.29
N TYR A 338 -18.46 -11.83 -12.47
CA TYR A 338 -18.69 -12.49 -13.75
C TYR A 338 -17.93 -13.82 -13.83
N LEU A 339 -16.63 -13.81 -13.55
CA LEU A 339 -15.79 -15.00 -13.58
C LEU A 339 -16.27 -16.08 -12.63
N ILE A 340 -16.55 -15.73 -11.38
CA ILE A 340 -17.07 -16.68 -10.38
C ILE A 340 -18.43 -17.25 -10.77
N SER A 341 -19.34 -16.44 -11.31
CA SER A 341 -20.64 -16.91 -11.79
C SER A 341 -20.53 -17.88 -12.96
N SER A 342 -19.54 -17.68 -13.84
CA SER A 342 -19.29 -18.54 -14.99
C SER A 342 -18.63 -19.86 -14.61
N ILE A 343 -17.83 -19.89 -13.53
CA ILE A 343 -17.22 -21.11 -12.96
C ILE A 343 -18.26 -21.98 -12.23
N SER A 344 -19.31 -21.37 -11.70
CA SER A 344 -20.34 -22.06 -10.88
C SER A 344 -21.47 -22.69 -11.70
N ARG A 345 -21.49 -22.46 -13.00
CA ARG A 345 -22.43 -23.10 -13.96
C ARG A 345 -21.86 -24.40 -14.52
#